data_81fba87204762f9037d4c7baa2855584
#
_entry.id   81fba87204762f9037d4c7baa2855584
#
_cell.length_a   1.000
_cell.length_b   1.000
_cell.length_c   1.000
_cell.angle_alpha   90.00
_cell.angle_beta   90.00
_cell.angle_gamma   90.00
#
_symmetry.space_group_name_H-M   'P 1'
#
loop_
_entity.id
_entity.type
_entity.pdbx_description
1 polymer ?
#
loop_
_entity_poly.entity_id
_entity_poly.type
_entity_poly.pdbx_seq_one_letter_code
_entity_poly.pdbx_strand_id
1 'polypeptide(L)'
;MPLPRKPFDPSSEPPTFAGESREVTILFSDLEGFTALTEQIPPREVVGFLNRYFTAMADPLAAHGGRIDAYMGDAMLVVWDGTDPVQDARNAAKAALAMLERMETLQLERLAEGKRPVKVRIGLSSGSAIVGEIGSPRFRQWTVIGDVVNTASRLEALNKQFHTDILLSEATYTLIRPWAEVEALGPVTLKGRREPLECYALRNWRDA
;
A
#
# COMPACT_ATOMS: atom_id res chain seq x y z
N MET A 1 14.26 -2.06 11.75
CA MET A 1 15.14 -1.13 12.47
C MET A 1 15.38 0.05 11.55
N PRO A 2 14.99 1.30 11.86
CA PRO A 2 15.26 2.42 11.00
C PRO A 2 16.78 2.59 10.91
N LEU A 3 17.28 2.72 9.67
CA LEU A 3 18.69 2.97 9.44
C LEU A 3 19.13 4.23 10.21
N PRO A 4 20.30 4.23 10.86
CA PRO A 4 20.77 5.37 11.61
C PRO A 4 20.90 6.58 10.68
N ARG A 5 20.26 7.69 11.04
CA ARG A 5 20.38 8.96 10.33
C ARG A 5 21.83 9.40 10.39
N LYS A 6 22.52 9.42 9.25
CA LYS A 6 23.87 9.98 9.17
C LYS A 6 23.83 11.47 9.51
N PRO A 7 24.79 11.99 10.31
CA PRO A 7 24.90 13.42 10.55
C PRO A 7 25.14 14.19 9.24
N PHE A 8 24.62 15.38 9.16
CA PHE A 8 24.81 16.27 8.01
C PHE A 8 26.28 16.71 7.92
N ASP A 9 26.89 16.47 6.78
CA ASP A 9 28.19 17.03 6.40
C ASP A 9 27.99 18.17 5.39
N PRO A 10 28.22 19.44 5.79
CA PRO A 10 28.04 20.61 4.92
C PRO A 10 29.04 20.66 3.77
N SER A 11 30.13 19.92 3.82
CA SER A 11 31.15 19.85 2.77
C SER A 11 30.85 18.78 1.69
N SER A 12 29.84 17.92 1.90
CA SER A 12 29.45 16.94 0.91
C SER A 12 28.82 17.62 -0.32
N GLU A 13 29.30 17.32 -1.51
CA GLU A 13 28.65 17.71 -2.76
C GLU A 13 27.16 17.30 -2.73
N PRO A 14 26.26 18.11 -3.35
CA PRO A 14 24.88 17.71 -3.49
C PRO A 14 24.86 16.31 -4.13
N PRO A 15 24.06 15.38 -3.60
CA PRO A 15 24.07 14.02 -4.09
C PRO A 15 23.75 14.04 -5.59
N THR A 16 24.62 13.45 -6.37
CA THR A 16 24.28 13.03 -7.73
C THR A 16 22.99 12.22 -7.60
N PHE A 17 21.99 12.53 -8.41
CA PHE A 17 20.70 11.81 -8.41
C PHE A 17 20.96 10.29 -8.49
N ALA A 18 20.70 9.59 -7.41
CA ALA A 18 20.92 8.15 -7.30
C ALA A 18 19.56 7.43 -7.28
N GLY A 19 18.77 7.63 -8.35
CA GLY A 19 17.52 6.91 -8.56
C GLY A 19 17.60 6.08 -9.82
N GLU A 20 17.06 4.86 -9.75
CA GLU A 20 16.97 3.94 -10.88
C GLU A 20 15.52 3.79 -11.31
N SER A 21 15.30 3.73 -12.63
CA SER A 21 14.00 3.31 -13.15
C SER A 21 13.83 1.82 -12.98
N ARG A 22 12.78 1.39 -12.27
CA ARG A 22 12.46 -0.01 -12.04
C ARG A 22 10.99 -0.26 -12.29
N GLU A 23 10.66 -1.47 -12.71
CA GLU A 23 9.30 -1.98 -12.63
C GLU A 23 9.02 -2.34 -11.18
N VAL A 24 7.91 -1.79 -10.64
CA VAL A 24 7.53 -2.00 -9.23
C VAL A 24 6.06 -2.36 -9.13
N THR A 25 5.70 -3.03 -8.04
CA THR A 25 4.31 -3.13 -7.62
C THR A 25 4.14 -2.37 -6.31
N ILE A 26 3.14 -1.50 -6.27
CA ILE A 26 2.81 -0.63 -5.14
C ILE A 26 1.50 -1.10 -4.52
N LEU A 27 1.50 -1.23 -3.20
CA LEU A 27 0.32 -1.36 -2.37
C LEU A 27 0.15 -0.07 -1.58
N PHE A 28 -1.02 0.53 -1.69
CA PHE A 28 -1.45 1.61 -0.82
C PHE A 28 -2.65 1.13 0.00
N SER A 29 -2.59 1.26 1.32
CA SER A 29 -3.70 0.88 2.20
C SER A 29 -4.07 2.01 3.14
N ASP A 30 -5.36 2.11 3.48
CA ASP A 30 -5.92 3.10 4.40
C ASP A 30 -7.07 2.49 5.21
N LEU A 31 -7.35 3.03 6.40
CA LEU A 31 -8.43 2.56 7.26
C LEU A 31 -9.73 3.31 6.98
N GLU A 32 -10.79 2.56 6.71
CA GLU A 32 -12.10 3.15 6.46
C GLU A 32 -12.65 3.83 7.72
N GLY A 33 -12.93 5.14 7.59
CA GLY A 33 -13.57 5.92 8.66
C GLY A 33 -12.67 6.25 9.86
N PHE A 34 -11.35 6.07 9.72
CA PHE A 34 -10.40 6.31 10.80
C PHE A 34 -10.43 7.76 11.31
N THR A 35 -10.52 8.76 10.44
CA THR A 35 -10.66 10.17 10.83
C THR A 35 -11.84 10.38 11.79
N ALA A 36 -13.02 9.84 11.46
CA ALA A 36 -14.18 9.94 12.33
C ALA A 36 -14.01 9.15 13.64
N LEU A 37 -13.24 8.07 13.64
CA LEU A 37 -12.90 7.31 14.83
C LEU A 37 -12.00 8.14 15.77
N THR A 38 -11.00 8.83 15.23
CA THR A 38 -10.05 9.63 16.03
C THR A 38 -10.69 10.82 16.74
N GLU A 39 -11.81 11.32 16.20
CA GLU A 39 -12.58 12.39 16.87
C GLU A 39 -13.36 11.89 18.10
N GLN A 40 -13.57 10.57 18.22
CA GLN A 40 -14.42 9.96 19.25
C GLN A 40 -13.65 9.28 20.39
N ILE A 41 -12.34 9.09 20.24
CA ILE A 41 -11.50 8.38 21.22
C ILE A 41 -10.30 9.24 21.65
N PRO A 42 -9.80 9.05 22.87
CA PRO A 42 -8.61 9.78 23.34
C PRO A 42 -7.38 9.54 22.44
N PRO A 43 -6.52 10.54 22.23
CA PRO A 43 -5.32 10.41 21.39
C PRO A 43 -4.42 9.22 21.75
N ARG A 44 -4.35 8.86 23.03
CA ARG A 44 -3.56 7.73 23.53
C ARG A 44 -4.10 6.40 23.02
N GLU A 45 -5.42 6.27 22.89
CA GLU A 45 -6.07 5.08 22.34
C GLU A 45 -5.88 4.99 20.84
N VAL A 46 -5.86 6.14 20.12
CA VAL A 46 -5.54 6.19 18.70
C VAL A 46 -4.17 5.60 18.42
N VAL A 47 -3.14 6.05 19.15
CA VAL A 47 -1.76 5.53 19.01
C VAL A 47 -1.70 4.04 19.34
N GLY A 48 -2.36 3.60 20.41
CA GLY A 48 -2.41 2.19 20.79
C GLY A 48 -3.07 1.32 19.72
N PHE A 49 -4.14 1.81 19.08
CA PHE A 49 -4.82 1.12 17.99
C PHE A 49 -3.93 1.07 16.73
N LEU A 50 -3.33 2.19 16.31
CA LEU A 50 -2.44 2.23 15.14
C LEU A 50 -1.26 1.28 15.30
N ASN A 51 -0.63 1.23 16.48
CA ASN A 51 0.46 0.30 16.73
C ASN A 51 0.03 -1.17 16.60
N ARG A 52 -1.15 -1.54 17.10
CA ARG A 52 -1.71 -2.89 16.94
C ARG A 52 -2.00 -3.19 15.46
N TYR A 53 -2.61 -2.24 14.76
CA TYR A 53 -2.92 -2.35 13.35
C TYR A 53 -1.66 -2.54 12.51
N PHE A 54 -0.67 -1.66 12.63
CA PHE A 54 0.57 -1.77 11.87
C PHE A 54 1.36 -3.05 12.19
N THR A 55 1.36 -3.48 13.45
CA THR A 55 1.97 -4.77 13.83
C THR A 55 1.25 -5.93 13.16
N ALA A 56 -0.09 -5.91 13.15
CA ALA A 56 -0.88 -6.96 12.51
C ALA A 56 -0.68 -7.01 10.99
N MET A 57 -0.48 -5.87 10.34
CA MET A 57 -0.28 -5.77 8.89
C MET A 57 1.17 -6.06 8.47
N ALA A 58 2.15 -5.85 9.37
CA ALA A 58 3.56 -6.09 9.05
C ALA A 58 3.87 -7.57 8.76
N ASP A 59 3.24 -8.50 9.48
CA ASP A 59 3.48 -9.93 9.30
C ASP A 59 3.12 -10.44 7.89
N PRO A 60 1.89 -10.22 7.36
CA PRO A 60 1.54 -10.64 6.00
C PRO A 60 2.38 -9.93 4.93
N LEU A 61 2.74 -8.66 5.13
CA LEU A 61 3.61 -7.93 4.20
C LEU A 61 5.02 -8.54 4.16
N ALA A 62 5.62 -8.79 5.31
CA ALA A 62 6.95 -9.38 5.40
C ALA A 62 6.98 -10.83 4.85
N ALA A 63 5.95 -11.64 5.12
CA ALA A 63 5.84 -13.00 4.62
C ALA A 63 5.81 -13.07 3.08
N HIS A 64 5.36 -12.01 2.42
CA HIS A 64 5.31 -11.90 0.97
C HIS A 64 6.35 -10.92 0.38
N GLY A 65 7.39 -10.59 1.14
CA GLY A 65 8.52 -9.78 0.66
C GLY A 65 8.20 -8.30 0.42
N GLY A 66 7.11 -7.78 0.97
CA GLY A 66 6.75 -6.37 0.88
C GLY A 66 7.66 -5.50 1.76
N ARG A 67 8.20 -4.43 1.18
CA ARG A 67 8.96 -3.42 1.89
C ARG A 67 8.06 -2.23 2.23
N ILE A 68 7.79 -2.01 3.51
CA ILE A 68 7.06 -0.81 3.94
C ILE A 68 7.96 0.41 3.72
N ASP A 69 7.52 1.30 2.83
CA ASP A 69 8.24 2.52 2.46
C ASP A 69 7.89 3.69 3.38
N ALA A 70 6.61 3.86 3.69
CA ALA A 70 6.14 4.92 4.55
C ALA A 70 4.84 4.56 5.29
N TYR A 71 4.70 5.16 6.48
CA TYR A 71 3.43 5.31 7.19
C TYR A 71 2.96 6.75 7.07
N MET A 72 1.71 6.98 6.66
CA MET A 72 1.12 8.30 6.45
C MET A 72 -0.21 8.37 7.22
N GLY A 73 -0.14 8.71 8.52
CA GLY A 73 -1.29 8.61 9.40
C GLY A 73 -1.67 7.15 9.63
N ASP A 74 -2.82 6.73 9.16
CA ASP A 74 -3.32 5.35 9.16
C ASP A 74 -3.04 4.60 7.84
N ALA A 75 -2.52 5.30 6.83
CA ALA A 75 -2.16 4.71 5.55
C ALA A 75 -0.75 4.10 5.55
N MET A 76 -0.57 3.09 4.69
CA MET A 76 0.73 2.48 4.41
C MET A 76 1.03 2.51 2.92
N LEU A 77 2.28 2.82 2.60
CA LEU A 77 2.86 2.63 1.28
C LEU A 77 3.84 1.45 1.34
N VAL A 78 3.58 0.44 0.52
CA VAL A 78 4.40 -0.78 0.45
C VAL A 78 4.86 -1.01 -0.98
N VAL A 79 6.09 -1.46 -1.15
CA VAL A 79 6.76 -1.58 -2.44
C VAL A 79 7.33 -3.00 -2.60
N TRP A 80 7.14 -3.55 -3.78
CA TRP A 80 7.88 -4.69 -4.33
C TRP A 80 8.66 -4.18 -5.53
N ASP A 81 9.97 -4.24 -5.47
CA ASP A 81 10.92 -3.71 -6.47
C ASP A 81 12.01 -4.74 -6.81
N GLY A 82 11.61 -6.01 -6.86
CA GLY A 82 12.47 -7.14 -7.23
C GLY A 82 12.85 -7.16 -8.70
N THR A 83 13.41 -8.29 -9.15
CA THR A 83 13.84 -8.49 -10.53
C THR A 83 12.80 -9.18 -11.42
N ASP A 84 11.72 -9.67 -10.83
CA ASP A 84 10.62 -10.35 -11.52
C ASP A 84 9.29 -9.62 -11.24
N PRO A 85 8.83 -8.75 -12.14
CA PRO A 85 7.58 -8.00 -11.96
C PRO A 85 6.33 -8.88 -11.79
N VAL A 86 6.31 -10.08 -12.39
CA VAL A 86 5.20 -11.03 -12.22
C VAL A 86 5.19 -11.58 -10.80
N GLN A 87 6.35 -11.97 -10.28
CA GLN A 87 6.45 -12.48 -8.90
C GLN A 87 6.15 -11.38 -7.88
N ASP A 88 6.61 -10.15 -8.13
CA ASP A 88 6.32 -8.99 -7.28
C ASP A 88 4.82 -8.70 -7.22
N ALA A 89 4.13 -8.67 -8.36
CA ALA A 89 2.68 -8.47 -8.41
C ALA A 89 1.91 -9.63 -7.74
N ARG A 90 2.35 -10.88 -7.89
CA ARG A 90 1.78 -12.04 -7.20
C ARG A 90 1.93 -11.93 -5.69
N ASN A 91 3.12 -11.58 -5.23
CA ASN A 91 3.42 -11.41 -3.81
C ASN A 91 2.58 -10.29 -3.22
N ALA A 92 2.46 -9.16 -3.91
CA ALA A 92 1.63 -8.02 -3.48
C ALA A 92 0.14 -8.39 -3.37
N ALA A 93 -0.39 -9.13 -4.34
CA ALA A 93 -1.79 -9.59 -4.32
C ALA A 93 -2.06 -10.57 -3.17
N LYS A 94 -1.16 -11.53 -2.94
CA LYS A 94 -1.25 -12.46 -1.81
C LYS A 94 -1.14 -11.75 -0.46
N ALA A 95 -0.21 -10.79 -0.35
CA ALA A 95 -0.08 -9.96 0.84
C ALA A 95 -1.37 -9.19 1.14
N ALA A 96 -1.99 -8.60 0.11
CA ALA A 96 -3.24 -7.86 0.25
C ALA A 96 -4.39 -8.74 0.77
N LEU A 97 -4.53 -9.95 0.26
CA LEU A 97 -5.53 -10.92 0.75
C LEU A 97 -5.24 -11.34 2.20
N ALA A 98 -4.00 -11.66 2.51
CA ALA A 98 -3.59 -12.02 3.88
C ALA A 98 -3.77 -10.85 4.87
N MET A 99 -3.62 -9.59 4.40
CA MET A 99 -3.95 -8.40 5.21
C MET A 99 -5.44 -8.34 5.55
N LEU A 100 -6.34 -8.69 4.61
CA LEU A 100 -7.78 -8.74 4.90
C LEU A 100 -8.10 -9.82 5.95
N GLU A 101 -7.57 -11.02 5.81
CA GLU A 101 -7.74 -12.10 6.80
C GLU A 101 -7.25 -11.69 8.20
N ARG A 102 -6.10 -11.04 8.24
CA ARG A 102 -5.54 -10.54 9.51
C ARG A 102 -6.39 -9.41 10.09
N MET A 103 -6.96 -8.56 9.21
CA MET A 103 -7.85 -7.49 9.62
C MET A 103 -9.16 -8.03 10.21
N GLU A 104 -9.72 -9.11 9.67
CA GLU A 104 -10.90 -9.78 10.24
C GLU A 104 -10.65 -10.24 11.68
N THR A 105 -9.47 -10.84 11.94
CA THR A 105 -9.07 -11.21 13.30
C THR A 105 -9.03 -9.99 14.22
N LEU A 106 -8.40 -8.90 13.80
CA LEU A 106 -8.33 -7.66 14.57
C LEU A 106 -9.71 -7.05 14.83
N GLN A 107 -10.64 -7.17 13.87
CA GLN A 107 -12.02 -6.72 14.05
C GLN A 107 -12.76 -7.53 15.12
N LEU A 108 -12.60 -8.85 15.14
CA LEU A 108 -13.20 -9.71 16.18
C LEU A 108 -12.68 -9.36 17.57
N GLU A 109 -11.38 -9.12 17.71
CA GLU A 109 -10.76 -8.65 18.96
C GLU A 109 -11.40 -7.32 19.41
N ARG A 110 -11.56 -6.36 18.49
CA ARG A 110 -12.17 -5.06 18.77
C ARG A 110 -13.65 -5.17 19.21
N LEU A 111 -14.41 -6.02 18.52
CA LEU A 111 -15.81 -6.29 18.88
C LEU A 111 -15.94 -6.90 20.28
N ALA A 112 -15.04 -7.83 20.64
CA ALA A 112 -14.99 -8.41 21.99
C ALA A 112 -14.66 -7.36 23.07
N GLU A 113 -13.91 -6.31 22.71
CA GLU A 113 -13.63 -5.14 23.56
C GLU A 113 -14.78 -4.11 23.58
N GLY A 114 -15.91 -4.36 22.91
CA GLY A 114 -17.04 -3.41 22.76
C GLY A 114 -16.73 -2.21 21.86
N LYS A 115 -15.69 -2.30 21.02
CA LYS A 115 -15.25 -1.24 20.11
C LYS A 115 -15.82 -1.44 18.71
N ARG A 116 -15.99 -0.35 17.96
CA ARG A 116 -16.46 -0.41 16.57
C ARG A 116 -15.44 -1.13 15.67
N PRO A 117 -15.90 -1.97 14.72
CA PRO A 117 -15.03 -2.55 13.71
C PRO A 117 -14.46 -1.46 12.80
N VAL A 118 -13.29 -1.73 12.25
CA VAL A 118 -12.59 -0.85 11.29
C VAL A 118 -12.17 -1.73 10.11
N LYS A 119 -12.36 -1.27 8.89
CA LYS A 119 -11.95 -1.99 7.68
C LYS A 119 -10.69 -1.35 7.09
N VAL A 120 -9.93 -2.15 6.36
CA VAL A 120 -8.83 -1.68 5.52
C VAL A 120 -9.27 -1.70 4.07
N ARG A 121 -8.88 -0.68 3.30
CA ARG A 121 -9.02 -0.63 1.85
C ARG A 121 -7.63 -0.64 1.24
N ILE A 122 -7.48 -1.32 0.10
CA ILE A 122 -6.19 -1.55 -0.53
C ILE A 122 -6.28 -1.23 -2.02
N GLY A 123 -5.30 -0.49 -2.53
CA GLY A 123 -5.09 -0.27 -3.95
C GLY A 123 -3.76 -0.85 -4.39
N LEU A 124 -3.75 -1.65 -5.46
CA LEU A 124 -2.55 -2.24 -6.05
C LEU A 124 -2.33 -1.70 -7.46
N SER A 125 -1.13 -1.21 -7.73
CA SER A 125 -0.72 -0.75 -9.06
C SER A 125 0.70 -1.19 -9.38
N SER A 126 0.91 -1.70 -10.60
CA SER A 126 2.22 -2.09 -11.12
C SER A 126 2.63 -1.19 -12.29
N GLY A 127 3.93 -0.92 -12.43
CA GLY A 127 4.48 -0.11 -13.51
C GLY A 127 5.84 0.49 -13.17
N SER A 128 6.35 1.31 -14.08
CA SER A 128 7.66 1.92 -13.93
C SER A 128 7.66 3.06 -12.91
N ALA A 129 8.67 3.10 -12.07
CA ALA A 129 8.92 4.15 -11.09
C ALA A 129 10.41 4.42 -10.92
N ILE A 130 10.74 5.57 -10.37
CA ILE A 130 12.08 5.87 -9.89
C ILE A 130 12.19 5.41 -8.45
N VAL A 131 13.14 4.53 -8.16
CA VAL A 131 13.47 4.05 -6.81
C VAL A 131 14.83 4.61 -6.44
N GLY A 132 14.94 5.31 -5.32
CA GLY A 132 16.21 5.91 -4.92
C GLY A 132 16.15 6.82 -3.71
N GLU A 133 17.28 7.42 -3.37
CA GLU A 133 17.36 8.43 -2.32
C GLU A 133 16.85 9.78 -2.79
N ILE A 134 15.88 10.33 -2.07
CA ILE A 134 15.28 11.64 -2.33
C ILE A 134 15.33 12.48 -1.07
N GLY A 135 15.62 13.77 -1.27
CA GLY A 135 15.62 14.73 -0.18
C GLY A 135 16.74 15.77 -0.31
N SER A 136 17.01 16.42 0.80
CA SER A 136 18.09 17.41 0.93
C SER A 136 19.35 16.74 1.50
N PRO A 137 20.52 17.41 1.47
CA PRO A 137 21.73 16.91 2.13
C PRO A 137 21.53 16.57 3.62
N ARG A 138 20.54 17.23 4.29
CA ARG A 138 20.24 17.01 5.71
C ARG A 138 19.25 15.90 5.99
N PHE A 139 18.34 15.64 5.02
CA PHE A 139 17.26 14.68 5.17
C PHE A 139 17.07 13.91 3.87
N ARG A 140 17.49 12.67 3.87
CA ARG A 140 17.34 11.75 2.73
C ARG A 140 16.43 10.60 3.15
N GLN A 141 15.60 10.19 2.22
CA GLN A 141 14.75 9.03 2.36
C GLN A 141 14.87 8.20 1.10
N TRP A 142 15.10 6.90 1.27
CA TRP A 142 14.96 5.95 0.18
C TRP A 142 13.47 5.75 -0.06
N THR A 143 13.00 6.03 -1.26
CA THR A 143 11.58 6.00 -1.58
C THR A 143 11.35 5.75 -3.07
N VAL A 144 10.07 5.59 -3.44
CA VAL A 144 9.62 5.36 -4.81
C VAL A 144 8.79 6.54 -5.30
N ILE A 145 9.09 7.01 -6.52
CA ILE A 145 8.33 8.09 -7.17
C ILE A 145 7.88 7.67 -8.56
N GLY A 146 6.59 7.80 -8.83
CA GLY A 146 6.00 7.50 -10.13
C GLY A 146 4.48 7.63 -10.11
N ASP A 147 3.87 7.67 -11.30
CA ASP A 147 2.40 7.69 -11.43
C ASP A 147 1.76 6.41 -10.86
N VAL A 148 2.52 5.31 -10.83
CA VAL A 148 2.12 4.04 -10.22
C VAL A 148 1.76 4.19 -8.74
N VAL A 149 2.47 5.04 -7.97
CA VAL A 149 2.19 5.31 -6.56
C VAL A 149 0.88 6.07 -6.41
N ASN A 150 0.69 7.12 -7.23
CA ASN A 150 -0.55 7.90 -7.24
C ASN A 150 -1.74 7.04 -7.68
N THR A 151 -1.54 6.14 -8.62
CA THR A 151 -2.57 5.21 -9.10
C THR A 151 -3.00 4.27 -7.98
N ALA A 152 -2.06 3.66 -7.23
CA ALA A 152 -2.37 2.79 -6.09
C ALA A 152 -3.20 3.53 -5.02
N SER A 153 -2.81 4.75 -4.65
CA SER A 153 -3.56 5.57 -3.69
C SER A 153 -4.98 5.91 -4.18
N ARG A 154 -5.15 6.20 -5.47
CA ARG A 154 -6.47 6.50 -6.05
C ARG A 154 -7.36 5.26 -6.12
N LEU A 155 -6.80 4.09 -6.42
CA LEU A 155 -7.50 2.81 -6.39
C LEU A 155 -7.96 2.48 -4.96
N GLU A 156 -7.10 2.70 -3.96
CA GLU A 156 -7.51 2.57 -2.56
C GLU A 156 -8.77 3.39 -2.29
N ALA A 157 -8.75 4.69 -2.61
CA ALA A 157 -9.88 5.58 -2.36
C ALA A 157 -11.16 5.17 -3.10
N LEU A 158 -11.06 4.57 -4.29
CA LEU A 158 -12.17 4.09 -5.09
C LEU A 158 -12.88 2.87 -4.49
N ASN A 159 -12.24 2.09 -3.62
CA ASN A 159 -12.91 0.98 -2.92
C ASN A 159 -14.20 1.42 -2.23
N LYS A 160 -14.23 2.66 -1.72
CA LYS A 160 -15.43 3.23 -1.10
C LYS A 160 -16.60 3.33 -2.09
N GLN A 161 -16.33 3.73 -3.34
CA GLN A 161 -17.37 3.89 -4.37
C GLN A 161 -17.90 2.54 -4.86
N PHE A 162 -17.01 1.55 -5.00
CA PHE A 162 -17.37 0.22 -5.52
C PHE A 162 -17.73 -0.79 -4.44
N HIS A 163 -17.67 -0.40 -3.16
CA HIS A 163 -17.92 -1.31 -2.02
C HIS A 163 -17.05 -2.56 -2.07
N THR A 164 -15.76 -2.35 -2.36
CA THR A 164 -14.71 -3.37 -2.44
C THR A 164 -13.65 -3.13 -1.40
N ASP A 165 -12.80 -4.13 -1.15
CA ASP A 165 -11.70 -4.02 -0.20
C ASP A 165 -10.34 -3.92 -0.89
N ILE A 166 -10.18 -4.54 -2.08
CA ILE A 166 -8.95 -4.52 -2.87
C ILE A 166 -9.25 -4.18 -4.32
N LEU A 167 -8.64 -3.10 -4.83
CA LEU A 167 -8.68 -2.73 -6.25
C LEU A 167 -7.32 -2.83 -6.91
N LEU A 168 -7.30 -3.34 -8.14
CA LEU A 168 -6.13 -3.52 -8.98
C LEU A 168 -6.20 -2.59 -10.20
N SER A 169 -5.03 -2.06 -10.63
CA SER A 169 -4.89 -1.51 -11.97
C SER A 169 -4.86 -2.62 -13.02
N GLU A 170 -5.19 -2.28 -14.27
CA GLU A 170 -5.07 -3.19 -15.41
C GLU A 170 -3.65 -3.78 -15.54
N ALA A 171 -2.61 -2.97 -15.33
CA ALA A 171 -1.23 -3.43 -15.38
C ALA A 171 -0.96 -4.53 -14.34
N THR A 172 -1.43 -4.35 -13.09
CA THR A 172 -1.30 -5.38 -12.05
C THR A 172 -2.10 -6.62 -12.42
N TYR A 173 -3.36 -6.47 -12.84
CA TYR A 173 -4.20 -7.60 -13.24
C TYR A 173 -3.56 -8.41 -14.37
N THR A 174 -2.99 -7.76 -15.36
CA THR A 174 -2.34 -8.43 -16.51
C THR A 174 -1.19 -9.34 -16.05
N LEU A 175 -0.41 -8.93 -15.05
CA LEU A 175 0.69 -9.72 -14.49
C LEU A 175 0.21 -10.96 -13.71
N ILE A 176 -0.96 -10.88 -13.05
CA ILE A 176 -1.44 -11.93 -12.15
C ILE A 176 -2.67 -12.69 -12.66
N ARG A 177 -3.15 -12.35 -13.86
CA ARG A 177 -4.39 -12.90 -14.46
C ARG A 177 -4.56 -14.42 -14.35
N PRO A 178 -3.53 -15.27 -14.50
CA PRO A 178 -3.70 -16.72 -14.39
C PRO A 178 -4.14 -17.20 -13.01
N TRP A 179 -3.83 -16.44 -11.97
CA TRP A 179 -4.03 -16.84 -10.57
C TRP A 179 -5.10 -16.02 -9.83
N ALA A 180 -5.38 -14.81 -10.29
CA ALA A 180 -6.31 -13.92 -9.62
C ALA A 180 -7.76 -14.20 -10.03
N GLU A 181 -8.64 -14.30 -9.04
CA GLU A 181 -10.08 -14.24 -9.25
C GLU A 181 -10.53 -12.80 -9.01
N VAL A 182 -11.02 -12.17 -10.08
CA VAL A 182 -11.36 -10.75 -10.07
C VAL A 182 -12.76 -10.50 -10.62
N GLU A 183 -13.35 -9.40 -10.20
CA GLU A 183 -14.51 -8.78 -10.82
C GLU A 183 -14.05 -7.56 -11.61
N ALA A 184 -14.35 -7.52 -12.91
CA ALA A 184 -14.04 -6.36 -13.74
C ALA A 184 -15.06 -5.25 -13.48
N LEU A 185 -14.57 -4.07 -13.11
CA LEU A 185 -15.41 -2.91 -12.80
C LEU A 185 -15.52 -1.93 -13.98
N GLY A 186 -14.75 -2.18 -15.04
CA GLY A 186 -14.67 -1.34 -16.22
C GLY A 186 -13.82 -0.08 -16.05
N PRO A 187 -13.89 0.84 -17.02
CA PRO A 187 -13.06 2.02 -17.04
C PRO A 187 -13.53 3.06 -16.02
N VAL A 188 -12.58 3.58 -15.23
CA VAL A 188 -12.83 4.60 -14.21
C VAL A 188 -11.90 5.80 -14.45
N THR A 189 -12.48 7.00 -14.46
CA THR A 189 -11.70 8.24 -14.55
C THR A 189 -11.14 8.58 -13.16
N LEU A 190 -9.82 8.47 -13.03
CA LEU A 190 -9.12 8.88 -11.82
C LEU A 190 -8.89 10.39 -11.79
N LYS A 191 -9.05 11.04 -10.64
CA LYS A 191 -8.80 12.47 -10.47
C LYS A 191 -7.38 12.82 -10.95
N GLY A 192 -7.26 13.73 -11.93
CA GLY A 192 -5.98 14.17 -12.47
C GLY A 192 -5.38 13.27 -13.57
N ARG A 193 -6.08 12.21 -14.01
CA ARG A 193 -5.77 11.48 -15.25
C ARG A 193 -6.73 11.90 -16.35
N ARG A 194 -6.22 11.97 -17.59
CA ARG A 194 -7.02 12.27 -18.77
C ARG A 194 -7.71 11.03 -19.34
N GLU A 195 -7.05 9.89 -19.21
CA GLU A 195 -7.53 8.61 -19.73
C GLU A 195 -8.13 7.76 -18.60
N PRO A 196 -9.30 7.13 -18.85
CA PRO A 196 -9.85 6.16 -17.92
C PRO A 196 -8.88 4.98 -17.71
N LEU A 197 -8.92 4.40 -16.52
CA LEU A 197 -8.16 3.22 -16.15
C LEU A 197 -9.12 2.05 -15.94
N GLU A 198 -8.86 0.92 -16.60
CA GLU A 198 -9.57 -0.32 -16.29
C GLU A 198 -9.24 -0.78 -14.87
N CYS A 199 -10.28 -1.04 -14.08
CA CYS A 199 -10.16 -1.43 -12.68
C CYS A 199 -10.76 -2.80 -12.43
N TYR A 200 -10.13 -3.54 -11.52
CA TYR A 200 -10.51 -4.90 -11.15
C TYR A 200 -10.57 -5.04 -9.64
N ALA A 201 -11.65 -5.60 -9.10
CA ALA A 201 -11.69 -5.96 -7.69
C ALA A 201 -11.12 -7.35 -7.49
N LEU A 202 -10.07 -7.50 -6.68
CA LEU A 202 -9.52 -8.79 -6.32
C LEU A 202 -10.44 -9.46 -5.29
N ARG A 203 -10.93 -10.67 -5.61
CA ARG A 203 -11.85 -11.42 -4.77
C ARG A 203 -11.19 -12.60 -4.08
N ASN A 204 -10.32 -13.31 -4.82
CA ASN A 204 -9.69 -14.51 -4.31
C ASN A 204 -8.41 -14.85 -5.09
N TRP A 205 -7.69 -15.86 -4.63
CA TRP A 205 -6.50 -16.41 -5.25
C TRP A 205 -6.72 -17.87 -5.61
N ARG A 206 -6.35 -18.24 -6.83
CA ARG A 206 -6.37 -19.65 -7.28
C ARG A 206 -4.97 -20.22 -7.10
N ASP A 207 -4.83 -21.21 -6.24
CA ASP A 207 -3.61 -22.01 -6.21
C ASP A 207 -3.55 -22.84 -7.49
N ALA A 208 -2.39 -22.79 -8.18
CA ALA A 208 -2.14 -23.50 -9.42
C ALA A 208 -1.81 -24.97 -9.16
#